data_b8fd916afc8120b7c777cac2cf9d1978
#
_entry.id   b8fd916afc8120b7c777cac2cf9d1978
#
_cell.length_a   1.000
_cell.length_b   1.000
_cell.length_c   1.000
_cell.angle_alpha   90.00
_cell.angle_beta   90.00
_cell.angle_gamma   90.00
#
_symmetry.space_group_name_H-M   'P 1'
#
loop_
_entity.id
_entity.type
_entity.pdbx_description
1 polymer ?
#
loop_
_entity_poly.entity_id
_entity_poly.type
_entity_poly.pdbx_seq_one_letter_code
_entity_poly.pdbx_strand_id
1 'polypeptide(L)'
;MNDQSAEKPRGGILTWALWGAAAIGVAAVVYIIGQSASKPAPQAPAAVPVASATHDVAKKLEHPADGKPAPAYAFVDGAGKKVTAADFKGKIVVMNLWATWCAPCKIEMPTLATLAKTYAGKPVAVVAVSIDKPEAADAAKAFIAQNAPLAFYNDPEAKLPWALQPAANGMPTTIILGKDGLERGRISGEADWAGPGAKSVIDKLLAES
;
A
#
# COMPACT_ATOMS: atom_id res chain seq x y z
N MET A 1 -98.76 -5.22 16.14
CA MET A 1 -98.02 -3.97 16.25
C MET A 1 -96.63 -4.34 16.59
N ASN A 2 -95.78 -4.44 15.57
CA ASN A 2 -94.35 -4.77 15.71
C ASN A 2 -93.55 -3.53 15.34
N ASP A 3 -92.91 -2.97 16.34
CA ASP A 3 -91.92 -1.94 16.13
C ASP A 3 -90.52 -2.59 16.11
N GLN A 4 -89.92 -2.60 14.91
CA GLN A 4 -88.49 -3.05 14.72
C GLN A 4 -87.64 -1.80 14.53
N SER A 5 -87.07 -1.38 15.63
CA SER A 5 -86.07 -0.33 15.65
C SER A 5 -84.75 -0.93 15.03
N ALA A 6 -84.37 -0.47 13.85
CA ALA A 6 -83.14 -0.84 13.18
C ALA A 6 -81.92 -0.22 13.89
N GLU A 7 -81.12 -1.04 14.46
CA GLU A 7 -79.81 -0.69 15.06
C GLU A 7 -78.76 -0.46 13.96
N LYS A 8 -78.23 0.74 13.88
CA LYS A 8 -77.21 1.19 12.91
C LYS A 8 -75.81 0.78 13.39
N PRO A 9 -74.98 0.06 12.60
CA PRO A 9 -73.69 -0.38 13.07
C PRO A 9 -72.71 0.80 13.25
N ARG A 10 -72.20 0.95 14.48
CA ARG A 10 -71.15 1.90 14.89
C ARG A 10 -69.77 1.21 14.62
N GLY A 11 -69.38 1.06 13.36
CA GLY A 11 -68.14 0.42 13.04
C GLY A 11 -67.31 1.15 11.96
N GLY A 12 -67.10 2.47 12.14
CA GLY A 12 -66.40 3.22 11.07
C GLY A 12 -65.06 3.83 11.43
N ILE A 13 -64.87 4.23 12.65
CA ILE A 13 -63.66 5.06 13.00
C ILE A 13 -62.48 4.19 13.41
N LEU A 14 -62.69 3.08 14.12
CA LEU A 14 -61.62 2.22 14.60
C LEU A 14 -60.96 1.41 13.47
N THR A 15 -61.74 0.97 12.48
CA THR A 15 -61.24 0.23 11.32
C THR A 15 -60.40 1.13 10.42
N TRP A 16 -60.75 2.38 10.21
CA TRP A 16 -59.94 3.32 9.42
C TRP A 16 -58.63 3.67 10.10
N ALA A 17 -58.60 3.77 11.45
CA ALA A 17 -57.37 4.00 12.21
C ALA A 17 -56.38 2.85 12.09
N LEU A 18 -56.83 1.59 12.11
CA LEU A 18 -55.99 0.40 11.95
C LEU A 18 -55.42 0.26 10.55
N TRP A 19 -56.17 0.56 9.51
CA TRP A 19 -55.70 0.55 8.14
C TRP A 19 -54.72 1.69 7.85
N GLY A 20 -54.90 2.87 8.42
CA GLY A 20 -53.96 3.99 8.32
C GLY A 20 -52.61 3.68 8.99
N ALA A 21 -52.61 3.07 10.18
CA ALA A 21 -51.40 2.67 10.87
C ALA A 21 -50.60 1.57 10.09
N ALA A 22 -51.32 0.59 9.50
CA ALA A 22 -50.70 -0.45 8.67
C ALA A 22 -50.04 0.12 7.40
N ALA A 23 -50.70 1.08 6.74
CA ALA A 23 -50.13 1.73 5.54
C ALA A 23 -48.88 2.55 5.83
N ILE A 24 -48.84 3.26 6.98
CA ILE A 24 -47.64 4.01 7.40
C ILE A 24 -46.48 3.05 7.74
N GLY A 25 -46.77 1.93 8.40
CA GLY A 25 -45.79 0.91 8.75
C GLY A 25 -45.15 0.28 7.51
N VAL A 26 -45.96 -0.06 6.49
CA VAL A 26 -45.47 -0.61 5.22
C VAL A 26 -44.62 0.42 4.46
N ALA A 27 -45.04 1.69 4.41
CA ALA A 27 -44.28 2.76 3.76
C ALA A 27 -42.92 2.99 4.44
N ALA A 28 -42.83 2.93 5.76
CA ALA A 28 -41.57 3.05 6.50
C ALA A 28 -40.64 1.89 6.24
N VAL A 29 -41.14 0.65 6.18
CA VAL A 29 -40.34 -0.54 5.88
C VAL A 29 -39.82 -0.49 4.44
N VAL A 30 -40.63 -0.11 3.45
CA VAL A 30 -40.21 0.04 2.05
C VAL A 30 -39.17 1.15 1.93
N TYR A 31 -39.30 2.26 2.67
CA TYR A 31 -38.34 3.36 2.68
C TYR A 31 -37.00 2.92 3.28
N ILE A 32 -36.99 2.15 4.37
CA ILE A 32 -35.78 1.61 4.98
C ILE A 32 -35.09 0.59 4.07
N ILE A 33 -35.86 -0.30 3.42
CA ILE A 33 -35.32 -1.27 2.45
C ILE A 33 -34.75 -0.56 1.21
N GLY A 34 -35.43 0.49 0.72
CA GLY A 34 -34.96 1.29 -0.41
C GLY A 34 -33.64 2.02 -0.11
N GLN A 35 -33.44 2.51 1.11
CA GLN A 35 -32.18 3.12 1.52
C GLN A 35 -31.04 2.10 1.69
N SER A 36 -31.37 0.86 2.08
CA SER A 36 -30.35 -0.19 2.20
C SER A 36 -29.80 -0.67 0.84
N ALA A 37 -30.62 -0.57 -0.22
CA ALA A 37 -30.21 -0.90 -1.60
C ALA A 37 -29.36 0.20 -2.24
N SER A 38 -29.34 1.40 -1.67
CA SER A 38 -28.58 2.56 -2.21
C SER A 38 -27.24 2.78 -1.50
N LYS A 39 -26.75 1.87 -0.65
CA LYS A 39 -25.37 1.93 -0.19
C LYS A 39 -24.46 1.67 -1.40
N PRO A 40 -23.65 2.67 -1.82
CA PRO A 40 -22.62 2.39 -2.80
C PRO A 40 -21.75 1.26 -2.23
N ALA A 41 -21.45 0.25 -3.06
CA ALA A 41 -20.46 -0.75 -2.73
C ALA A 41 -19.21 -0.03 -2.22
N PRO A 42 -18.45 -0.59 -1.24
CA PRO A 42 -17.18 -0.04 -0.84
C PRO A 42 -16.36 0.11 -2.10
N GLN A 43 -16.20 1.34 -2.58
CA GLN A 43 -15.28 1.63 -3.67
C GLN A 43 -13.92 1.18 -3.14
N ALA A 44 -13.31 0.21 -3.83
CA ALA A 44 -11.89 -0.04 -3.68
C ALA A 44 -11.20 1.33 -3.71
N PRO A 45 -10.25 1.62 -2.80
CA PRO A 45 -9.58 2.91 -2.79
C PRO A 45 -9.10 3.15 -4.22
N ALA A 46 -9.67 4.18 -4.86
CA ALA A 46 -9.26 4.60 -6.18
C ALA A 46 -7.75 4.79 -6.08
N ALA A 47 -7.00 4.07 -6.90
CA ALA A 47 -5.57 4.28 -7.04
C ALA A 47 -5.40 5.76 -7.35
N VAL A 48 -4.95 6.52 -6.36
CA VAL A 48 -4.63 7.93 -6.54
C VAL A 48 -3.55 7.95 -7.62
N PRO A 49 -3.76 8.57 -8.77
CA PRO A 49 -2.70 8.66 -9.76
C PRO A 49 -1.61 9.55 -9.16
N VAL A 50 -0.57 8.93 -8.59
CA VAL A 50 0.64 9.61 -8.13
C VAL A 50 1.52 9.94 -9.35
N ALA A 51 0.91 10.46 -10.39
CA ALA A 51 1.60 10.93 -11.58
C ALA A 51 1.89 12.42 -11.46
N SER A 52 2.63 12.81 -10.40
CA SER A 52 3.24 14.13 -10.36
C SER A 52 4.66 14.03 -10.91
N ALA A 53 5.03 14.92 -11.84
CA ALA A 53 6.41 15.02 -12.38
C ALA A 53 7.48 15.22 -11.29
N THR A 54 7.06 15.56 -10.07
CA THR A 54 7.91 15.70 -8.89
C THR A 54 8.31 14.38 -8.24
N HIS A 55 7.59 13.28 -8.52
CA HIS A 55 7.86 11.95 -7.95
C HIS A 55 8.45 10.97 -8.97
N ASP A 56 8.78 11.43 -10.18
CA ASP A 56 9.35 10.62 -11.24
C ASP A 56 10.76 10.12 -10.86
N VAL A 57 10.95 8.80 -10.85
CA VAL A 57 12.20 8.13 -10.46
C VAL A 57 13.38 8.61 -11.30
N ALA A 58 13.23 8.72 -12.62
CA ALA A 58 14.33 9.11 -13.51
C ALA A 58 14.79 10.56 -13.26
N LYS A 59 13.89 11.44 -12.83
CA LYS A 59 14.21 12.84 -12.52
C LYS A 59 14.80 13.03 -11.13
N LYS A 60 14.49 12.13 -10.20
CA LYS A 60 14.98 12.17 -8.82
C LYS A 60 16.25 11.37 -8.60
N LEU A 61 16.70 10.58 -9.59
CA LEU A 61 17.84 9.71 -9.45
C LEU A 61 19.12 10.53 -9.29
N GLU A 62 19.79 10.35 -8.16
CA GLU A 62 21.08 10.91 -7.81
C GLU A 62 22.16 9.82 -7.82
N HIS A 63 23.44 10.20 -7.95
CA HIS A 63 24.55 9.26 -8.04
C HIS A 63 25.64 9.54 -6.96
N PRO A 64 25.28 9.58 -5.65
CA PRO A 64 26.23 9.97 -4.60
C PRO A 64 27.32 8.91 -4.34
N ALA A 65 27.06 7.66 -4.72
CA ALA A 65 27.96 6.52 -4.50
C ALA A 65 28.06 5.62 -5.74
N ASP A 66 27.98 6.20 -6.94
CA ASP A 66 28.03 5.45 -8.19
C ASP A 66 29.28 4.57 -8.28
N GLY A 67 29.08 3.30 -8.65
CA GLY A 67 30.14 2.31 -8.73
C GLY A 67 30.70 1.81 -7.39
N LYS A 68 30.19 2.25 -6.25
CA LYS A 68 30.59 1.73 -4.92
C LYS A 68 29.72 0.53 -4.52
N PRO A 69 30.30 -0.44 -3.79
CA PRO A 69 29.51 -1.55 -3.29
C PRO A 69 28.51 -1.08 -2.22
N ALA A 70 27.35 -1.75 -2.16
CA ALA A 70 26.45 -1.60 -1.02
C ALA A 70 27.15 -1.99 0.29
N PRO A 71 26.75 -1.39 1.44
CA PRO A 71 27.37 -1.73 2.71
C PRO A 71 27.20 -3.21 3.05
N ALA A 72 28.24 -3.82 3.60
CA ALA A 72 28.21 -5.20 4.10
C ALA A 72 27.46 -5.29 5.46
N TYR A 73 26.35 -4.59 5.58
CA TYR A 73 25.52 -4.57 6.78
C TYR A 73 24.38 -5.60 6.66
N ALA A 74 24.20 -6.41 7.71
CA ALA A 74 23.18 -7.44 7.74
C ALA A 74 21.88 -6.94 8.40
N PHE A 75 20.76 -7.17 7.72
CA PHE A 75 19.41 -7.06 8.22
C PHE A 75 18.76 -8.46 8.28
N VAL A 76 17.54 -8.61 8.71
CA VAL A 76 16.87 -9.92 8.81
C VAL A 76 15.69 -10.02 7.83
N ASP A 77 15.44 -11.22 7.33
CA ASP A 77 14.23 -11.54 6.57
C ASP A 77 13.04 -11.88 7.48
N GLY A 78 11.89 -12.20 6.89
CA GLY A 78 10.67 -12.54 7.62
C GLY A 78 10.74 -13.80 8.48
N ALA A 79 11.78 -14.63 8.30
CA ALA A 79 12.09 -15.81 9.11
C ALA A 79 13.17 -15.53 10.18
N GLY A 80 13.70 -14.31 10.26
CA GLY A 80 14.75 -13.92 11.18
C GLY A 80 16.18 -14.29 10.72
N LYS A 81 16.33 -14.77 9.47
CA LYS A 81 17.64 -15.08 8.89
C LYS A 81 18.36 -13.78 8.52
N LYS A 82 19.66 -13.68 8.86
CA LYS A 82 20.51 -12.56 8.43
C LYS A 82 20.70 -12.57 6.91
N VAL A 83 20.54 -11.42 6.30
CA VAL A 83 20.64 -11.15 4.86
C VAL A 83 21.42 -9.85 4.68
N THR A 84 22.19 -9.78 3.59
CA THR A 84 22.93 -8.59 3.17
C THR A 84 22.57 -8.22 1.72
N ALA A 85 22.98 -7.08 1.24
CA ALA A 85 22.84 -6.72 -0.17
C ALA A 85 23.52 -7.73 -1.11
N ALA A 86 24.59 -8.38 -0.65
CA ALA A 86 25.35 -9.37 -1.44
C ALA A 86 24.54 -10.65 -1.74
N ASP A 87 23.52 -10.97 -0.93
CA ASP A 87 22.66 -12.14 -1.15
C ASP A 87 21.75 -11.96 -2.39
N PHE A 88 21.66 -10.76 -2.93
CA PHE A 88 20.90 -10.43 -4.13
C PHE A 88 21.76 -10.25 -5.39
N LYS A 89 23.08 -10.55 -5.33
CA LYS A 89 23.95 -10.46 -6.52
C LYS A 89 23.37 -11.23 -7.70
N GLY A 90 23.63 -10.72 -8.92
CA GLY A 90 23.04 -11.23 -10.15
C GLY A 90 21.68 -10.64 -10.49
N LYS A 91 21.14 -9.79 -9.62
CA LYS A 91 19.87 -9.05 -9.85
C LYS A 91 20.12 -7.55 -9.79
N ILE A 92 19.30 -6.78 -10.51
CA ILE A 92 19.11 -5.37 -10.21
C ILE A 92 18.33 -5.30 -8.91
N VAL A 93 18.85 -4.57 -7.92
CA VAL A 93 18.22 -4.46 -6.59
C VAL A 93 17.69 -3.05 -6.38
N VAL A 94 16.41 -2.94 -6.09
CA VAL A 94 15.77 -1.71 -5.62
C VAL A 94 15.58 -1.87 -4.11
N MET A 95 16.53 -1.37 -3.32
CA MET A 95 16.51 -1.47 -1.86
C MET A 95 15.96 -0.19 -1.27
N ASN A 96 14.78 -0.27 -0.69
CA ASN A 96 14.06 0.84 -0.09
C ASN A 96 14.13 0.75 1.45
N LEU A 97 14.55 1.82 2.08
CA LEU A 97 14.55 1.98 3.53
C LEU A 97 13.27 2.72 3.95
N TRP A 98 12.51 2.12 4.86
CA TRP A 98 11.20 2.63 5.27
C TRP A 98 10.91 2.34 6.74
N ALA A 99 9.82 2.92 7.28
CA ALA A 99 9.31 2.59 8.62
C ALA A 99 7.79 2.81 8.71
N THR A 100 7.15 2.19 9.70
CA THR A 100 5.69 2.32 9.93
C THR A 100 5.26 3.73 10.31
N TRP A 101 6.12 4.51 10.95
CA TRP A 101 5.91 5.91 11.33
C TRP A 101 6.20 6.90 10.19
N CYS A 102 6.77 6.45 9.07
CA CYS A 102 7.10 7.29 7.92
C CYS A 102 5.91 7.35 6.95
N ALA A 103 5.15 8.44 6.96
CA ALA A 103 3.99 8.61 6.10
C ALA A 103 4.30 8.55 4.59
N PRO A 104 5.32 9.28 4.05
CA PRO A 104 5.67 9.20 2.63
C PRO A 104 6.16 7.79 2.23
N CYS A 105 6.84 7.06 3.12
CA CYS A 105 7.22 5.67 2.84
C CYS A 105 6.01 4.76 2.58
N LYS A 106 4.94 4.94 3.36
CA LYS A 106 3.71 4.17 3.20
C LYS A 106 2.96 4.51 1.92
N ILE A 107 3.05 5.76 1.46
CA ILE A 107 2.44 6.21 0.20
C ILE A 107 3.10 5.53 -1.01
N GLU A 108 4.43 5.40 -1.03
CA GLU A 108 5.14 4.80 -2.17
C GLU A 108 5.10 3.26 -2.19
N MET A 109 4.83 2.60 -1.05
CA MET A 109 4.90 1.13 -0.94
C MET A 109 4.04 0.36 -1.97
N PRO A 110 2.79 0.76 -2.30
CA PRO A 110 2.02 0.13 -3.37
C PRO A 110 2.67 0.26 -4.75
N THR A 111 3.43 1.33 -5.01
CA THR A 111 4.15 1.52 -6.29
C THR A 111 5.37 0.61 -6.36
N LEU A 112 6.09 0.38 -5.26
CA LEU A 112 7.14 -0.62 -5.15
C LEU A 112 6.60 -2.05 -5.35
N ALA A 113 5.43 -2.37 -4.80
CA ALA A 113 4.76 -3.65 -5.04
C ALA A 113 4.39 -3.83 -6.52
N THR A 114 3.96 -2.76 -7.19
CA THR A 114 3.69 -2.76 -8.63
C THR A 114 4.97 -2.98 -9.44
N LEU A 115 6.07 -2.35 -9.07
CA LEU A 115 7.39 -2.59 -9.68
C LEU A 115 7.78 -4.06 -9.55
N ALA A 116 7.67 -4.64 -8.35
CA ALA A 116 7.99 -6.04 -8.11
C ALA A 116 7.15 -7.00 -8.98
N LYS A 117 5.86 -6.71 -9.16
CA LYS A 117 4.97 -7.46 -10.07
C LYS A 117 5.40 -7.33 -11.53
N THR A 118 5.73 -6.11 -11.97
CA THR A 118 6.13 -5.82 -13.37
C THR A 118 7.38 -6.59 -13.77
N TYR A 119 8.30 -6.80 -12.82
CA TYR A 119 9.56 -7.50 -13.07
C TYR A 119 9.59 -8.94 -12.52
N ALA A 120 8.43 -9.52 -12.20
CA ALA A 120 8.35 -10.92 -11.79
C ALA A 120 8.96 -11.84 -12.85
N GLY A 121 9.81 -12.78 -12.42
CA GLY A 121 10.55 -13.70 -13.33
C GLY A 121 11.77 -13.10 -14.03
N LYS A 122 12.06 -11.80 -13.85
CA LYS A 122 13.28 -11.14 -14.33
C LYS A 122 14.32 -11.02 -13.20
N PRO A 123 15.61 -10.81 -13.51
CA PRO A 123 16.65 -10.65 -12.49
C PRO A 123 16.55 -9.25 -11.83
N VAL A 124 15.43 -8.97 -11.19
CA VAL A 124 15.14 -7.74 -10.42
C VAL A 124 14.62 -8.15 -9.05
N ALA A 125 15.09 -7.51 -8.00
CA ALA A 125 14.60 -7.68 -6.64
C ALA A 125 14.20 -6.33 -6.03
N VAL A 126 12.99 -6.23 -5.52
CA VAL A 126 12.56 -5.09 -4.71
C VAL A 126 12.63 -5.51 -3.24
N VAL A 127 13.51 -4.85 -2.49
CA VAL A 127 13.87 -5.20 -1.12
C VAL A 127 13.50 -4.04 -0.20
N ALA A 128 12.29 -4.09 0.36
CA ALA A 128 11.81 -3.07 1.30
C ALA A 128 12.25 -3.43 2.73
N VAL A 129 13.27 -2.73 3.24
CA VAL A 129 13.84 -2.97 4.58
C VAL A 129 13.22 -1.98 5.56
N SER A 130 12.43 -2.49 6.51
CA SER A 130 11.95 -1.69 7.64
C SER A 130 13.10 -1.38 8.60
N ILE A 131 13.16 -0.14 9.08
CA ILE A 131 14.04 0.26 10.19
C ILE A 131 13.26 0.40 11.50
N ASP A 132 12.08 -0.19 11.59
CA ASP A 132 11.31 -0.24 12.81
C ASP A 132 12.04 -1.07 13.88
N LYS A 133 11.98 -0.60 15.09
CA LYS A 133 12.49 -1.34 16.26
C LYS A 133 11.66 -2.62 16.49
N PRO A 134 12.18 -3.57 17.28
CA PRO A 134 11.50 -4.85 17.52
C PRO A 134 10.05 -4.72 17.95
N GLU A 135 9.71 -3.67 18.74
CA GLU A 135 8.36 -3.45 19.25
C GLU A 135 7.33 -3.15 18.16
N ALA A 136 7.78 -2.64 17.01
CA ALA A 136 6.92 -2.33 15.85
C ALA A 136 7.08 -3.33 14.69
N ALA A 137 7.90 -4.35 14.84
CA ALA A 137 8.20 -5.31 13.76
C ALA A 137 6.93 -6.04 13.25
N ASP A 138 6.00 -6.41 14.13
CA ASP A 138 4.75 -7.07 13.73
C ASP A 138 3.85 -6.13 12.92
N ALA A 139 3.78 -4.85 13.29
CA ALA A 139 3.04 -3.84 12.52
C ALA A 139 3.67 -3.62 11.14
N ALA A 140 5.00 -3.57 11.06
CA ALA A 140 5.74 -3.48 9.80
C ALA A 140 5.49 -4.70 8.91
N LYS A 141 5.54 -5.90 9.47
CA LYS A 141 5.27 -7.16 8.77
C LYS A 141 3.83 -7.22 8.25
N ALA A 142 2.85 -6.81 9.07
CA ALA A 142 1.45 -6.75 8.65
C ALA A 142 1.22 -5.73 7.53
N PHE A 143 1.91 -4.60 7.54
CA PHE A 143 1.84 -3.60 6.48
C PHE A 143 2.43 -4.11 5.15
N ILE A 144 3.61 -4.75 5.18
CA ILE A 144 4.21 -5.35 3.98
C ILE A 144 3.31 -6.45 3.40
N ALA A 145 2.66 -7.26 4.22
CA ALA A 145 1.73 -8.29 3.75
C ALA A 145 0.56 -7.74 2.92
N GLN A 146 0.14 -6.50 3.17
CA GLN A 146 -0.88 -5.79 2.36
C GLN A 146 -0.33 -5.29 1.01
N ASN A 147 0.99 -5.30 0.85
CA ASN A 147 1.70 -4.84 -0.34
C ASN A 147 2.39 -6.00 -1.10
N ALA A 148 1.72 -7.16 -1.18
CA ALA A 148 2.24 -8.30 -1.94
C ALA A 148 2.57 -7.91 -3.39
N PRO A 149 3.66 -8.42 -3.99
CA PRO A 149 4.48 -9.55 -3.55
C PRO A 149 5.73 -9.17 -2.72
N LEU A 150 5.79 -7.98 -2.12
CA LEU A 150 6.95 -7.57 -1.33
C LEU A 150 7.17 -8.54 -0.15
N ALA A 151 8.43 -8.96 0.04
CA ALA A 151 8.83 -9.73 1.21
C ALA A 151 9.20 -8.80 2.38
N PHE A 152 9.00 -9.27 3.60
CA PHE A 152 9.37 -8.54 4.80
C PHE A 152 10.85 -8.68 5.10
N TYR A 153 11.52 -7.54 5.27
CA TYR A 153 12.87 -7.41 5.79
C TYR A 153 12.90 -6.35 6.89
N ASN A 154 13.77 -6.52 7.88
CA ASN A 154 13.88 -5.57 8.99
C ASN A 154 15.34 -5.38 9.44
N ASP A 155 15.70 -4.13 9.68
CA ASP A 155 16.90 -3.72 10.40
C ASP A 155 16.49 -3.23 11.79
N PRO A 156 16.42 -4.12 12.80
CA PRO A 156 15.91 -3.78 14.14
C PRO A 156 16.80 -2.81 14.92
N GLU A 157 18.04 -2.62 14.47
CA GLU A 157 18.99 -1.68 15.07
C GLU A 157 18.94 -0.30 14.40
N ALA A 158 18.21 -0.15 13.29
CA ALA A 158 18.09 1.06 12.46
C ALA A 158 19.47 1.65 12.07
N LYS A 159 20.44 0.80 11.80
CA LYS A 159 21.83 1.20 11.47
C LYS A 159 22.10 1.23 9.96
N LEU A 160 21.29 0.52 9.15
CA LEU A 160 21.49 0.45 7.70
C LEU A 160 21.50 1.84 7.04
N PRO A 161 20.63 2.82 7.41
CA PRO A 161 20.68 4.17 6.86
C PRO A 161 22.04 4.84 7.06
N TRP A 162 22.69 4.61 8.21
CA TRP A 162 24.01 5.17 8.57
C TRP A 162 25.16 4.40 7.96
N ALA A 163 24.96 3.11 7.64
CA ALA A 163 25.96 2.30 6.97
C ALA A 163 26.14 2.65 5.48
N LEU A 164 25.18 3.35 4.86
CA LEU A 164 25.31 3.89 3.51
C LEU A 164 26.42 4.93 3.42
N GLN A 165 27.09 5.06 2.27
CA GLN A 165 28.15 6.02 2.01
C GLN A 165 27.81 6.87 0.76
N PRO A 166 27.38 8.15 0.89
CA PRO A 166 27.07 8.85 2.13
C PRO A 166 25.86 8.27 2.87
N ALA A 167 25.70 8.59 4.16
CA ALA A 167 24.55 8.16 4.95
C ALA A 167 23.23 8.67 4.34
N ALA A 168 22.13 7.99 4.60
CA ALA A 168 20.80 8.44 4.19
C ALA A 168 20.42 9.75 4.89
N ASN A 169 19.94 10.73 4.11
CA ASN A 169 19.58 12.06 4.63
C ASN A 169 18.13 12.13 5.17
N GLY A 170 17.38 11.02 5.08
CA GLY A 170 15.98 10.96 5.50
C GLY A 170 15.27 9.71 4.98
N MET A 171 13.96 9.67 5.17
CA MET A 171 13.13 8.54 4.80
C MET A 171 11.97 9.01 3.92
N PRO A 172 11.58 8.19 2.90
CA PRO A 172 12.28 6.99 2.45
C PRO A 172 13.62 7.31 1.76
N THR A 173 14.54 6.36 1.78
CA THR A 173 15.73 6.37 0.91
C THR A 173 15.78 5.05 0.14
N THR A 174 15.91 5.14 -1.17
CA THR A 174 16.03 3.96 -2.03
C THR A 174 17.35 3.98 -2.76
N ILE A 175 18.12 2.88 -2.67
CA ILE A 175 19.33 2.67 -3.49
C ILE A 175 19.03 1.66 -4.58
N ILE A 176 19.62 1.88 -5.75
CA ILE A 176 19.52 0.97 -6.89
C ILE A 176 20.92 0.36 -7.12
N LEU A 177 20.99 -0.98 -7.05
CA LEU A 177 22.23 -1.72 -7.27
C LEU A 177 22.18 -2.46 -8.61
N GLY A 178 23.28 -2.49 -9.31
CA GLY A 178 23.49 -3.33 -10.48
C GLY A 178 23.61 -4.82 -10.12
N LYS A 179 23.64 -5.69 -11.12
CA LYS A 179 23.84 -7.16 -10.95
C LYS A 179 25.17 -7.50 -10.27
N ASP A 180 26.17 -6.64 -10.40
CA ASP A 180 27.48 -6.73 -9.72
C ASP A 180 27.43 -6.34 -8.24
N GLY A 181 26.31 -5.78 -7.76
CA GLY A 181 26.11 -5.29 -6.40
C GLY A 181 26.66 -3.88 -6.16
N LEU A 182 27.05 -3.15 -7.22
CA LEU A 182 27.48 -1.77 -7.11
C LEU A 182 26.30 -0.80 -7.24
N GLU A 183 26.34 0.31 -6.50
CA GLU A 183 25.31 1.34 -6.56
C GLU A 183 25.31 2.02 -7.93
N ARG A 184 24.13 2.17 -8.52
CA ARG A 184 23.85 2.86 -9.78
C ARG A 184 23.08 4.15 -9.58
N GLY A 185 22.57 4.36 -8.41
CA GLY A 185 21.89 5.58 -8.04
C GLY A 185 21.07 5.45 -6.78
N ARG A 186 20.61 6.60 -6.32
CA ARG A 186 19.88 6.76 -5.06
C ARG A 186 18.74 7.76 -5.24
N ILE A 187 17.66 7.55 -4.50
CA ILE A 187 16.54 8.48 -4.41
C ILE A 187 16.28 8.78 -2.94
N SER A 188 16.27 10.07 -2.61
CA SER A 188 15.87 10.58 -1.29
C SER A 188 14.44 11.10 -1.36
N GLY A 189 13.59 10.66 -0.42
CA GLY A 189 12.15 10.94 -0.38
C GLY A 189 11.33 10.07 -1.33
N GLU A 190 10.01 10.17 -1.23
CA GLU A 190 9.07 9.32 -1.98
C GLU A 190 9.21 9.45 -3.50
N ALA A 191 8.95 8.35 -4.22
CA ALA A 191 8.97 8.29 -5.67
C ALA A 191 7.86 7.38 -6.21
N ASP A 192 7.49 7.58 -7.49
CA ASP A 192 6.55 6.71 -8.19
C ASP A 192 7.29 5.56 -8.88
N TRP A 193 7.36 4.42 -8.19
CA TRP A 193 8.00 3.21 -8.68
C TRP A 193 7.16 2.43 -9.71
N ALA A 194 5.89 2.79 -9.89
CA ALA A 194 5.01 2.22 -10.92
C ALA A 194 5.09 2.99 -12.24
N GLY A 195 5.67 4.20 -12.21
CA GLY A 195 5.71 5.12 -13.33
C GLY A 195 6.75 4.75 -14.42
N PRO A 196 6.67 5.43 -15.57
CA PRO A 196 7.57 5.18 -16.71
C PRO A 196 9.04 5.49 -16.39
N GLY A 197 9.33 6.44 -15.50
CA GLY A 197 10.68 6.77 -15.07
C GLY A 197 11.38 5.61 -14.38
N ALA A 198 10.69 4.94 -13.43
CA ALA A 198 11.22 3.75 -12.77
C ALA A 198 11.49 2.63 -13.78
N LYS A 199 10.53 2.38 -14.67
CA LYS A 199 10.68 1.38 -15.72
C LYS A 199 11.86 1.67 -16.62
N SER A 200 12.03 2.91 -17.07
CA SER A 200 13.16 3.33 -17.92
C SER A 200 14.51 3.07 -17.24
N VAL A 201 14.64 3.39 -15.96
CA VAL A 201 15.89 3.17 -15.19
C VAL A 201 16.19 1.67 -15.06
N ILE A 202 15.20 0.86 -14.68
CA ILE A 202 15.40 -0.58 -14.49
C ILE A 202 15.68 -1.30 -15.82
N ASP A 203 14.95 -0.97 -16.90
CA ASP A 203 15.15 -1.58 -18.22
C ASP A 203 16.55 -1.24 -18.77
N LYS A 204 17.04 -0.01 -18.58
CA LYS A 204 18.40 0.40 -18.94
C LYS A 204 19.43 -0.46 -18.21
N LEU A 205 19.33 -0.60 -16.88
CA LEU A 205 20.26 -1.41 -16.08
C LEU A 205 20.21 -2.91 -16.45
N LEU A 206 19.05 -3.42 -16.83
CA LEU A 206 18.92 -4.80 -17.31
C LEU A 206 19.64 -5.01 -18.64
N ALA A 207 19.69 -3.99 -19.51
CA ALA A 207 20.36 -4.05 -20.83
C ALA A 207 21.88 -3.88 -20.74
N GLU A 208 22.41 -3.19 -19.72
CA GLU A 208 23.83 -2.93 -19.52
C GLU A 208 24.61 -4.11 -18.92
N SER A 209 23.95 -5.21 -18.59
CA SER A 209 24.51 -6.28 -17.74
C SER A 209 24.55 -7.65 -18.39
#